data_0a1799141f9c5482d4ab8aa02d0aa25b
#
_entry.id   0a1799141f9c5482d4ab8aa02d0aa25b
#
_cell.length_a   1.000
_cell.length_b   1.000
_cell.length_c   1.000
_cell.angle_alpha   90.00
_cell.angle_beta   90.00
_cell.angle_gamma   90.00
#
_symmetry.space_group_name_H-M   'P 1'
#
loop_
_entity.id
_entity.type
_entity.pdbx_description
1 polymer ?
#
loop_
_entity_poly.entity_id
_entity_poly.type
_entity_poly.pdbx_seq_one_letter_code
_entity_poly.pdbx_strand_id
1 'polypeptide(L)'
;EHQVELIKNYRLKIEEELTKISDDTLSVLDTYLIPSASTGESKVFYYKMKGDYHRYLAEFSVGEIKDKATESSLNAYKTASDIATTELPPTHPIRLGLALNFSVFYYEIENSPDKACHLAKQAFDDAIAELDTLSEESYKDSTLIMQLLRDNLTLWTSDMSEGNDEMS
;
A
#
# COMPACT_ATOMS: atom_id res chain seq x y z
N GLU A 1 -4.89 -24.97 -27.41
CA GLU A 1 -4.04 -25.54 -26.34
C GLU A 1 -2.63 -24.95 -26.33
N HIS A 2 -1.92 -24.93 -27.48
CA HIS A 2 -0.56 -24.42 -27.59
C HIS A 2 -0.44 -22.93 -27.22
N GLN A 3 -1.37 -22.07 -27.61
CA GLN A 3 -1.38 -20.62 -27.26
C GLN A 3 -1.63 -20.40 -25.76
N VAL A 4 -2.47 -21.20 -25.12
CA VAL A 4 -2.72 -21.15 -23.67
C VAL A 4 -1.46 -21.54 -22.90
N GLU A 5 -0.73 -22.53 -23.36
CA GLU A 5 0.53 -22.97 -22.76
C GLU A 5 1.62 -21.89 -22.86
N LEU A 6 1.74 -21.23 -24.01
CA LEU A 6 2.66 -20.10 -24.22
C LEU A 6 2.35 -18.92 -23.29
N ILE A 7 1.08 -18.59 -23.10
CA ILE A 7 0.63 -17.53 -22.19
C ILE A 7 0.96 -17.90 -20.73
N LYS A 8 0.71 -19.13 -20.32
CA LYS A 8 1.07 -19.63 -18.98
C LYS A 8 2.57 -19.57 -18.74
N ASN A 9 3.40 -19.99 -19.68
CA ASN A 9 4.84 -19.96 -19.58
C ASN A 9 5.38 -18.52 -19.50
N TYR A 10 4.81 -17.60 -20.27
CA TYR A 10 5.16 -16.18 -20.22
C TYR A 10 4.81 -15.54 -18.87
N ARG A 11 3.64 -15.85 -18.33
CA ARG A 11 3.20 -15.41 -17.00
C ARG A 11 4.14 -15.89 -15.91
N LEU A 12 4.50 -17.18 -15.92
CA LEU A 12 5.44 -17.75 -14.95
C LEU A 12 6.79 -17.06 -15.01
N LYS A 13 7.28 -16.76 -16.20
CA LYS A 13 8.55 -16.05 -16.39
C LYS A 13 8.50 -14.63 -15.80
N ILE A 14 7.41 -13.90 -16.01
CA ILE A 14 7.20 -12.57 -15.44
C ILE A 14 7.13 -12.65 -13.91
N GLU A 15 6.41 -13.61 -13.36
CA GLU A 15 6.30 -13.82 -11.92
C GLU A 15 7.66 -14.15 -11.29
N GLU A 16 8.49 -14.96 -11.94
CA GLU A 16 9.85 -15.24 -11.49
C GLU A 16 10.74 -13.99 -11.49
N GLU A 17 10.66 -13.17 -12.54
CA GLU A 17 11.40 -11.91 -12.63
C GLU A 17 10.96 -10.92 -11.56
N LEU A 18 9.65 -10.78 -11.33
CA LEU A 18 9.09 -9.93 -10.27
C LEU A 18 9.49 -10.42 -8.88
N THR A 19 9.48 -11.72 -8.65
CA THR A 19 9.94 -12.32 -7.39
C THR A 19 11.40 -12.00 -7.13
N LYS A 20 12.26 -12.14 -8.13
CA LYS A 20 13.68 -11.83 -8.02
C LYS A 20 13.91 -10.35 -7.69
N ILE A 21 13.25 -9.44 -8.42
CA ILE A 21 13.37 -8.00 -8.19
C ILE A 21 12.89 -7.65 -6.78
N SER A 22 11.78 -8.21 -6.36
CA SER A 22 11.22 -7.98 -5.03
C SER A 22 12.14 -8.51 -3.92
N ASP A 23 12.67 -9.72 -4.06
CA ASP A 23 13.59 -10.30 -3.09
C ASP A 23 14.90 -9.51 -3.00
N ASP A 24 15.47 -9.08 -4.12
CA ASP A 24 16.67 -8.25 -4.16
C ASP A 24 16.43 -6.90 -3.47
N THR A 25 15.30 -6.26 -3.76
CA THR A 25 14.92 -4.98 -3.13
C THR A 25 14.69 -5.13 -1.63
N LEU A 26 13.97 -6.16 -1.21
CA LEU A 26 13.74 -6.45 0.21
C LEU A 26 15.04 -6.73 0.96
N SER A 27 15.97 -7.43 0.34
CA SER A 27 17.29 -7.69 0.92
C SER A 27 18.07 -6.40 1.14
N VAL A 28 18.07 -5.48 0.18
CA VAL A 28 18.72 -4.17 0.29
C VAL A 28 18.05 -3.32 1.38
N LEU A 29 16.73 -3.33 1.45
CA LEU A 29 15.97 -2.61 2.49
C LEU A 29 16.33 -3.10 3.89
N ASP A 30 16.31 -4.39 4.11
CA ASP A 30 16.57 -4.97 5.43
C ASP A 30 18.05 -4.89 5.85
N THR A 31 18.97 -5.01 4.90
CA THR A 31 20.40 -5.05 5.18
C THR A 31 21.01 -3.65 5.31
N TYR A 32 20.60 -2.70 4.47
CA TYR A 32 21.26 -1.39 4.35
C TYR A 32 20.34 -0.20 4.61
N LEU A 33 19.19 -0.13 3.99
CA LEU A 33 18.38 1.09 3.95
C LEU A 33 17.64 1.35 5.27
N ILE A 34 16.94 0.36 5.79
CA ILE A 34 16.22 0.50 7.07
C ILE A 34 17.19 0.75 8.23
N PRO A 35 18.29 -0.05 8.39
CA PRO A 35 19.25 0.21 9.47
C PRO A 35 19.95 1.57 9.39
N SER A 36 20.10 2.14 8.18
CA SER A 36 20.75 3.44 7.98
C SER A 36 19.78 4.63 8.06
N ALA A 37 18.49 4.39 8.12
CA ALA A 37 17.49 5.46 8.18
C ALA A 37 17.60 6.21 9.52
N SER A 38 17.79 7.53 9.45
CA SER A 38 18.02 8.38 10.62
C SER A 38 16.86 9.33 10.91
N THR A 39 15.98 9.59 9.94
CA THR A 39 14.83 10.47 10.08
C THR A 39 13.52 9.69 10.07
N GLY A 40 12.46 10.25 10.69
CA GLY A 40 11.13 9.67 10.62
C GLY A 40 10.63 9.50 9.19
N GLU A 41 10.85 10.51 8.35
CA GLU A 41 10.50 10.49 6.93
C GLU A 41 11.17 9.31 6.19
N SER A 42 12.47 9.12 6.35
CA SER A 42 13.21 8.02 5.71
C SER A 42 12.77 6.65 6.24
N LYS A 43 12.53 6.51 7.52
CA LYS A 43 12.02 5.27 8.12
C LYS A 43 10.67 4.89 7.57
N VAL A 44 9.73 5.83 7.54
CA VAL A 44 8.39 5.61 6.97
C VAL A 44 8.48 5.21 5.51
N PHE A 45 9.29 5.91 4.74
CA PHE A 45 9.50 5.62 3.32
C PHE A 45 9.99 4.19 3.09
N TYR A 46 11.01 3.75 3.83
CA TYR A 46 11.58 2.41 3.64
C TYR A 46 10.67 1.30 4.16
N TYR A 47 10.00 1.47 5.30
CA TYR A 47 9.00 0.50 5.77
C TYR A 47 7.79 0.41 4.86
N LYS A 48 7.32 1.54 4.32
CA LYS A 48 6.27 1.55 3.29
C LYS A 48 6.71 0.76 2.06
N MET A 49 7.92 1.00 1.57
CA MET A 49 8.48 0.27 0.44
C MET A 49 8.57 -1.23 0.72
N LYS A 50 8.99 -1.62 1.92
CA LYS A 50 8.98 -3.02 2.36
C LYS A 50 7.57 -3.62 2.31
N GLY A 51 6.59 -2.90 2.81
CA GLY A 51 5.17 -3.29 2.71
C GLY A 51 4.71 -3.46 1.26
N ASP A 52 5.07 -2.52 0.39
CA ASP A 52 4.71 -2.55 -1.04
C ASP A 52 5.27 -3.78 -1.75
N TYR A 53 6.54 -4.11 -1.56
CA TYR A 53 7.16 -5.27 -2.22
C TYR A 53 6.64 -6.60 -1.70
N HIS A 54 6.38 -6.74 -0.41
CA HIS A 54 5.69 -7.93 0.13
C HIS A 54 4.26 -8.04 -0.39
N ARG A 55 3.56 -6.92 -0.56
CA ARG A 55 2.23 -6.90 -1.18
C ARG A 55 2.28 -7.38 -2.63
N TYR A 56 3.23 -6.93 -3.43
CA TYR A 56 3.40 -7.40 -4.80
C TYR A 56 3.64 -8.91 -4.86
N LEU A 57 4.43 -9.46 -3.96
CA LEU A 57 4.63 -10.92 -3.84
C LEU A 57 3.32 -11.63 -3.47
N ALA A 58 2.53 -11.07 -2.57
CA ALA A 58 1.24 -11.64 -2.16
C ALA A 58 0.21 -11.65 -3.29
N GLU A 59 0.27 -10.69 -4.22
CA GLU A 59 -0.70 -10.56 -5.32
C GLU A 59 -0.73 -11.78 -6.25
N PHE A 60 0.41 -12.42 -6.50
CA PHE A 60 0.49 -13.57 -7.39
C PHE A 60 0.88 -14.89 -6.72
N SER A 61 1.21 -14.86 -5.43
CA SER A 61 1.54 -16.08 -4.67
C SER A 61 0.29 -16.78 -4.16
N VAL A 62 0.44 -18.04 -3.81
CA VAL A 62 -0.64 -18.89 -3.26
C VAL A 62 -0.15 -19.66 -2.05
N GLY A 63 -1.07 -20.13 -1.20
CA GLY A 63 -0.78 -20.98 -0.06
C GLY A 63 0.10 -20.29 0.98
N GLU A 64 1.01 -21.03 1.58
CA GLU A 64 1.87 -20.58 2.67
C GLU A 64 2.79 -19.41 2.28
N ILE A 65 3.24 -19.37 1.01
CA ILE A 65 4.07 -18.26 0.50
C ILE A 65 3.28 -16.96 0.50
N LYS A 66 2.01 -17.00 0.06
CA LYS A 66 1.11 -15.84 0.11
C LYS A 66 0.85 -15.41 1.54
N ASP A 67 0.59 -16.33 2.45
CA ASP A 67 0.31 -16.02 3.85
C ASP A 67 1.49 -15.31 4.52
N LYS A 68 2.71 -15.78 4.28
CA LYS A 68 3.94 -15.15 4.79
C LYS A 68 4.17 -13.77 4.19
N ALA A 69 3.96 -13.60 2.89
CA ALA A 69 4.08 -12.29 2.22
C ALA A 69 3.04 -11.31 2.76
N THR A 70 1.80 -11.76 2.95
CA THR A 70 0.71 -10.97 3.52
C THR A 70 1.04 -10.51 4.94
N GLU A 71 1.50 -11.40 5.81
CA GLU A 71 1.90 -11.06 7.17
C GLU A 71 3.06 -10.08 7.20
N SER A 72 4.07 -10.29 6.38
CA SER A 72 5.24 -9.40 6.29
C SER A 72 4.85 -8.01 5.78
N SER A 73 3.97 -7.93 4.79
CA SER A 73 3.43 -6.67 4.28
C SER A 73 2.66 -5.92 5.37
N LEU A 74 1.76 -6.60 6.06
CA LEU A 74 0.98 -6.03 7.16
C LEU A 74 1.88 -5.44 8.26
N ASN A 75 2.88 -6.20 8.70
CA ASN A 75 3.81 -5.78 9.74
C ASN A 75 4.62 -4.54 9.32
N ALA A 76 5.10 -4.52 8.08
CA ALA A 76 5.85 -3.37 7.55
C ALA A 76 4.96 -2.11 7.46
N TYR A 77 3.74 -2.23 6.97
CA TYR A 77 2.80 -1.11 6.90
C TYR A 77 2.40 -0.60 8.28
N LYS A 78 2.17 -1.49 9.25
CA LYS A 78 1.88 -1.11 10.65
C LYS A 78 3.04 -0.34 11.28
N THR A 79 4.26 -0.83 11.12
CA THR A 79 5.46 -0.14 11.62
C THR A 79 5.61 1.24 10.99
N ALA A 80 5.44 1.35 9.67
CA ALA A 80 5.47 2.62 8.97
C ALA A 80 4.38 3.58 9.48
N SER A 81 3.17 3.08 9.71
CA SER A 81 2.05 3.89 10.20
C SER A 81 2.28 4.42 11.62
N ASP A 82 2.82 3.61 12.51
CA ASP A 82 3.13 4.03 13.87
C ASP A 82 4.17 5.17 13.89
N ILE A 83 5.20 5.05 13.06
CA ILE A 83 6.22 6.10 12.92
C ILE A 83 5.61 7.35 12.26
N ALA A 84 4.85 7.19 11.20
CA ALA A 84 4.24 8.31 10.47
C ALA A 84 3.28 9.11 11.34
N THR A 85 2.47 8.45 12.15
CA THR A 85 1.52 9.11 13.04
C THR A 85 2.23 9.94 14.11
N THR A 86 3.39 9.50 14.56
CA THR A 86 4.16 10.17 15.60
C THR A 86 5.05 11.29 15.05
N GLU A 87 5.65 11.11 13.88
CA GLU A 87 6.73 11.96 13.39
C GLU A 87 6.38 12.82 12.16
N LEU A 88 5.30 12.50 11.44
CA LEU A 88 4.90 13.24 10.24
C LEU A 88 3.51 13.87 10.40
N PRO A 89 3.28 15.09 9.85
CA PRO A 89 1.94 15.68 9.84
C PRO A 89 0.99 14.91 8.91
N PRO A 90 -0.33 14.96 9.13
CA PRO A 90 -1.32 14.25 8.31
C PRO A 90 -1.31 14.61 6.83
N THR A 91 -0.79 15.78 6.50
CA THR A 91 -0.68 16.30 5.14
C THR A 91 0.60 15.90 4.42
N HIS A 92 1.53 15.23 5.11
CA HIS A 92 2.81 14.86 4.51
C HIS A 92 2.60 13.84 3.39
N PRO A 93 3.17 14.08 2.18
CA PRO A 93 2.96 13.18 1.03
C PRO A 93 3.32 11.73 1.30
N ILE A 94 4.39 11.48 2.04
CA ILE A 94 4.82 10.10 2.39
C ILE A 94 3.80 9.45 3.34
N ARG A 95 3.28 10.17 4.33
CA ARG A 95 2.23 9.65 5.22
C ARG A 95 0.93 9.36 4.46
N LEU A 96 0.53 10.25 3.56
CA LEU A 96 -0.64 10.05 2.70
C LEU A 96 -0.45 8.89 1.71
N GLY A 97 0.71 8.78 1.10
CA GLY A 97 1.06 7.67 0.20
C GLY A 97 1.06 6.33 0.92
N LEU A 98 1.54 6.30 2.17
CA LEU A 98 1.45 5.11 3.02
C LEU A 98 -0.01 4.72 3.28
N ALA A 99 -0.87 5.66 3.66
CA ALA A 99 -2.28 5.39 3.89
C ALA A 99 -2.98 4.87 2.64
N LEU A 100 -2.67 5.43 1.47
CA LEU A 100 -3.18 4.96 0.19
C LEU A 100 -2.80 3.49 -0.06
N ASN A 101 -1.53 3.15 0.00
CA ASN A 101 -1.04 1.81 -0.30
C ASN A 101 -1.47 0.78 0.76
N PHE A 102 -1.51 1.17 2.02
CA PHE A 102 -1.99 0.32 3.10
C PHE A 102 -3.49 0.04 2.98
N SER A 103 -4.27 1.02 2.57
CA SER A 103 -5.71 0.80 2.31
C SER A 103 -5.94 -0.13 1.11
N VAL A 104 -5.13 -0.03 0.06
CA VAL A 104 -5.14 -0.97 -1.07
C VAL A 104 -4.81 -2.40 -0.60
N PHE A 105 -3.83 -2.55 0.28
CA PHE A 105 -3.50 -3.84 0.89
C PHE A 105 -4.71 -4.47 1.60
N TYR A 106 -5.42 -3.71 2.41
CA TYR A 106 -6.62 -4.21 3.09
C TYR A 106 -7.72 -4.60 2.11
N TYR A 107 -7.91 -3.83 1.05
CA TYR A 107 -8.94 -4.10 0.06
C TYR A 107 -8.63 -5.32 -0.80
N GLU A 108 -7.43 -5.36 -1.39
CA GLU A 108 -7.06 -6.37 -2.40
C GLU A 108 -6.48 -7.66 -1.82
N ILE A 109 -5.67 -7.57 -0.78
CA ILE A 109 -4.95 -8.72 -0.22
C ILE A 109 -5.73 -9.36 0.92
N GLU A 110 -6.17 -8.57 1.88
CA GLU A 110 -6.94 -9.08 3.04
C GLU A 110 -8.44 -9.19 2.79
N ASN A 111 -8.94 -8.74 1.66
CA ASN A 111 -10.36 -8.72 1.35
C ASN A 111 -11.21 -8.06 2.47
N SER A 112 -10.70 -6.98 3.02
CA SER A 112 -11.32 -6.24 4.12
C SER A 112 -11.70 -4.82 3.65
N PRO A 113 -12.77 -4.66 2.85
CA PRO A 113 -13.16 -3.36 2.31
C PRO A 113 -13.51 -2.34 3.40
N ASP A 114 -14.08 -2.79 4.52
CA ASP A 114 -14.40 -1.92 5.65
C ASP A 114 -13.14 -1.28 6.26
N LYS A 115 -12.10 -2.07 6.49
CA LYS A 115 -10.82 -1.58 6.99
C LYS A 115 -10.15 -0.65 5.98
N ALA A 116 -10.20 -0.99 4.70
CA ALA A 116 -9.65 -0.17 3.62
C ALA A 116 -10.32 1.21 3.57
N CYS A 117 -11.64 1.25 3.57
CA CYS A 117 -12.41 2.49 3.58
C CYS A 117 -12.20 3.32 4.84
N HIS A 118 -12.15 2.68 6.00
CA HIS A 118 -11.91 3.38 7.26
C HIS A 118 -10.54 4.07 7.27
N LEU A 119 -9.49 3.35 6.88
CA LEU A 119 -8.14 3.89 6.83
C LEU A 119 -8.02 5.04 5.83
N ALA A 120 -8.54 4.86 4.62
CA ALA A 120 -8.49 5.88 3.57
C ALA A 120 -9.28 7.15 3.96
N LYS A 121 -10.46 6.97 4.55
CA LYS A 121 -11.30 8.09 5.01
C LYS A 121 -10.64 8.86 6.14
N GLN A 122 -10.11 8.17 7.13
CA GLN A 122 -9.42 8.81 8.25
C GLN A 122 -8.22 9.63 7.77
N ALA A 123 -7.37 9.05 6.91
CA ALA A 123 -6.22 9.76 6.36
C ALA A 123 -6.63 11.01 5.57
N PHE A 124 -7.69 10.91 4.78
CA PHE A 124 -8.23 12.02 4.01
C PHE A 124 -8.78 13.13 4.91
N ASP A 125 -9.61 12.79 5.89
CA ASP A 125 -10.22 13.75 6.81
C ASP A 125 -9.17 14.46 7.68
N ASP A 126 -8.18 13.73 8.17
CA ASP A 126 -7.07 14.31 8.97
C ASP A 126 -6.24 15.30 8.14
N ALA A 127 -6.00 14.97 6.87
CA ALA A 127 -5.28 15.86 5.96
C ALA A 127 -6.09 17.11 5.61
N ILE A 128 -7.39 16.98 5.36
CA ILE A 128 -8.29 18.11 5.09
C ILE A 128 -8.28 19.10 6.25
N ALA A 129 -8.27 18.62 7.48
CA ALA A 129 -8.28 19.45 8.67
C ALA A 129 -7.02 20.34 8.80
N GLU A 130 -5.91 19.96 8.17
CA GLU A 130 -4.62 20.64 8.28
C GLU A 130 -4.09 21.20 6.93
N LEU A 131 -4.91 21.24 5.87
CA LEU A 131 -4.48 21.71 4.54
C LEU A 131 -3.89 23.11 4.53
N ASP A 132 -4.37 23.99 5.39
CA ASP A 132 -3.92 25.39 5.48
C ASP A 132 -2.46 25.53 5.94
N THR A 133 -1.86 24.46 6.49
CA THR A 133 -0.50 24.46 6.99
C THR A 133 0.55 24.10 5.93
N LEU A 134 0.14 23.74 4.71
CA LEU A 134 1.02 23.29 3.65
C LEU A 134 1.70 24.43 2.90
N SER A 135 2.97 24.20 2.53
CA SER A 135 3.65 25.01 1.52
C SER A 135 3.08 24.74 0.12
N GLU A 136 3.21 25.69 -0.81
CA GLU A 136 2.75 25.49 -2.20
C GLU A 136 3.37 24.28 -2.87
N GLU A 137 4.64 23.98 -2.58
CA GLU A 137 5.36 22.84 -3.16
C GLU A 137 4.79 21.51 -2.68
N SER A 138 4.55 21.35 -1.37
CA SER A 138 3.95 20.15 -0.78
C SER A 138 2.46 20.02 -1.10
N TYR A 139 1.77 21.11 -1.35
CA TYR A 139 0.33 21.15 -1.64
C TYR A 139 -0.04 20.32 -2.89
N LYS A 140 0.74 20.42 -3.96
CA LYS A 140 0.48 19.67 -5.20
C LYS A 140 0.57 18.16 -4.98
N ASP A 141 1.63 17.69 -4.35
CA ASP A 141 1.87 16.27 -4.11
C ASP A 141 0.82 15.70 -3.16
N SER A 142 0.54 16.40 -2.06
CA SER A 142 -0.45 15.99 -1.07
C SER A 142 -1.85 15.95 -1.65
N THR A 143 -2.24 16.96 -2.43
CA THR A 143 -3.57 17.04 -3.06
C THR A 143 -3.79 15.91 -4.05
N LEU A 144 -2.78 15.56 -4.84
CA LEU A 144 -2.86 14.44 -5.78
C LEU A 144 -3.14 13.13 -5.04
N ILE A 145 -2.41 12.85 -3.97
CA ILE A 145 -2.61 11.61 -3.19
C ILE A 145 -3.98 11.62 -2.51
N MET A 146 -4.42 12.77 -2.00
CA MET A 146 -5.76 12.91 -1.42
C MET A 146 -6.87 12.64 -2.44
N GLN A 147 -6.69 13.07 -3.69
CA GLN A 147 -7.63 12.73 -4.78
C GLN A 147 -7.68 11.22 -5.03
N LEU A 148 -6.52 10.54 -5.04
CA LEU A 148 -6.44 9.09 -5.19
C LEU A 148 -7.14 8.36 -4.04
N LEU A 149 -6.97 8.80 -2.80
CA LEU A 149 -7.68 8.28 -1.64
C LEU A 149 -9.20 8.43 -1.80
N ARG A 150 -9.67 9.58 -2.23
CA ARG A 150 -11.08 9.86 -2.47
C ARG A 150 -11.65 9.00 -3.60
N ASP A 151 -10.91 8.85 -4.69
CA ASP A 151 -11.32 8.03 -5.83
C ASP A 151 -11.48 6.56 -5.42
N ASN A 152 -10.53 6.03 -4.66
CA ASN A 152 -10.63 4.68 -4.11
C ASN A 152 -11.83 4.52 -3.17
N LEU A 153 -12.06 5.47 -2.28
CA LEU A 153 -13.25 5.47 -1.40
C LEU A 153 -14.54 5.42 -2.16
N THR A 154 -14.67 6.23 -3.21
CA THR A 154 -15.85 6.27 -4.07
C THR A 154 -16.06 4.92 -4.77
N LEU A 155 -15.00 4.35 -5.33
CA LEU A 155 -15.06 3.04 -6.00
C LEU A 155 -15.43 1.93 -5.02
N TRP A 156 -14.77 1.84 -3.88
CA TRP A 156 -14.97 0.76 -2.90
C TRP A 156 -16.33 0.82 -2.22
N THR A 157 -16.84 2.01 -1.93
CA THR A 157 -18.19 2.17 -1.36
C THR A 157 -19.29 1.82 -2.37
N SER A 158 -19.06 2.10 -3.65
CA SER A 158 -19.96 1.67 -4.73
C SER A 158 -20.01 0.14 -4.84
N ASP A 159 -18.85 -0.51 -4.87
CA ASP A 159 -18.76 -1.99 -4.93
C ASP A 159 -19.45 -2.65 -3.74
N MET A 160 -19.32 -2.11 -2.53
CA MET A 160 -19.99 -2.65 -1.34
C MET A 160 -21.52 -2.50 -1.40
N SER A 161 -22.03 -1.40 -1.97
CA SER A 161 -23.49 -1.20 -2.11
C SER A 161 -24.08 -2.14 -3.15
N GLU A 162 -23.42 -2.36 -4.27
CA GLU A 162 -23.86 -3.31 -5.31
C GLU A 162 -23.88 -4.76 -4.80
N GLY A 163 -22.85 -5.16 -4.05
CA GLY A 163 -22.80 -6.50 -3.45
C GLY A 163 -23.90 -6.78 -2.43
N ASN A 164 -24.42 -5.76 -1.76
CA ASN A 164 -25.55 -5.89 -0.85
C ASN A 164 -26.90 -6.02 -1.58
N ASP A 165 -27.04 -5.38 -2.72
CA ASP A 165 -28.27 -5.43 -3.55
C ASP A 165 -28.43 -6.79 -4.25
N GLU A 166 -27.34 -7.47 -4.59
CA GLU A 166 -27.37 -8.83 -5.18
C GLU A 166 -27.71 -9.92 -4.17
N MET A 167 -27.56 -9.67 -2.87
CA MET A 167 -27.88 -10.62 -1.79
C MET A 167 -29.29 -10.45 -1.20
N SER A 168 -30.08 -9.50 -1.70
CA SER A 168 -31.47 -9.23 -1.27
C SER A 168 -32.47 -9.77 -2.26
#